data_0380188e2f1d7f4e925ce2d69e27d3b3
#
_entry.id   0380188e2f1d7f4e925ce2d69e27d3b3
#
_cell.length_a   1.000
_cell.length_b   1.000
_cell.length_c   1.000
_cell.angle_alpha   90.00
_cell.angle_beta   90.00
_cell.angle_gamma   90.00
#
_symmetry.space_group_name_H-M   'P 1'
#
loop_
_entity.id
_entity.type
_entity.pdbx_description
1 polymer ?
#
loop_
_entity_poly.entity_id
_entity_poly.type
_entity_poly.pdbx_seq_one_letter_code
_entity_poly.pdbx_strand_id
1 'polypeptide(L)'
;MTSYYGGHGPMLNGVLWAQVVVCMFFVSLRLYTRSRILHSIGADDYLVLLALILQIIYSSFVSAGTKYGIGRLFADVGNPDAYFKAVEMEVYAQVSGILLIGVGKCAVGIFLLRIIRNKIQKWAIWTFLAGTVGITLFAGVVVVVQCDPVESTWDKRIEGYCWIDFSKVGLTVGSWFVVADFFFAIFPWFVIWELNMKRKEKITVACGLSLGIFAGICGIVRTVALDGLNADEFIYDTVDMLIWSATESTATIMCSSIPVLRPLYVRFRYGSKGDSSTGGSSYNLKKYGNHSSKNGTGTGANAGPSHQTVIVYGANASDESILRDTKNMNDAGGIRRTDEISISYGE
;
A
#
# COMPACT_ATOMS: atom_id res chain seq x y z
N MET A 1 17.37 34.68 27.20
CA MET A 1 17.18 34.04 25.90
C MET A 1 16.59 32.67 26.18
N THR A 2 15.27 32.58 26.22
CA THR A 2 14.56 31.29 26.34
C THR A 2 14.86 30.47 25.10
N SER A 3 15.38 29.27 25.28
CA SER A 3 15.69 28.34 24.18
C SER A 3 14.48 28.24 23.24
N TYR A 4 14.65 28.56 21.96
CA TYR A 4 13.61 28.55 20.92
C TYR A 4 12.94 27.17 20.78
N TYR A 5 13.57 26.14 21.32
CA TYR A 5 13.11 24.76 21.42
C TYR A 5 13.27 24.26 22.86
N GLY A 6 12.23 24.42 23.69
CA GLY A 6 12.15 23.83 25.04
C GLY A 6 11.14 22.66 25.07
N GLY A 7 11.14 21.90 26.15
CA GLY A 7 10.21 20.81 26.36
C GLY A 7 10.35 19.67 25.36
N HIS A 8 9.23 19.07 24.94
CA HIS A 8 9.15 17.95 23.98
C HIS A 8 9.24 18.36 22.50
N GLY A 9 9.30 19.68 22.19
CA GLY A 9 9.31 20.19 20.81
C GLY A 9 10.41 19.64 19.89
N PRO A 10 11.70 19.62 20.32
CA PRO A 10 12.78 19.04 19.50
C PRO A 10 12.61 17.55 19.23
N MET A 11 12.18 16.77 20.22
CA MET A 11 11.88 15.35 20.07
C MET A 11 10.73 15.13 19.08
N LEU A 12 9.64 15.86 19.24
CA LEU A 12 8.48 15.81 18.34
C LEU A 12 8.88 16.07 16.90
N ASN A 13 9.61 17.16 16.62
CA ASN A 13 10.11 17.47 15.29
C ASN A 13 11.03 16.39 14.74
N GLY A 14 11.97 15.90 15.54
CA GLY A 14 12.88 14.82 15.12
C GLY A 14 12.14 13.56 14.66
N VAL A 15 11.15 13.12 15.45
CA VAL A 15 10.35 11.93 15.17
C VAL A 15 9.52 12.13 13.87
N LEU A 16 8.80 13.27 13.76
CA LEU A 16 7.94 13.53 12.60
C LEU A 16 8.73 13.59 11.28
N TRP A 17 9.86 14.31 11.26
CA TRP A 17 10.67 14.41 10.05
C TRP A 17 11.39 13.10 9.71
N ALA A 18 11.81 12.30 10.71
CA ALA A 18 12.31 10.96 10.47
C ALA A 18 11.25 10.06 9.80
N GLN A 19 10.00 10.13 10.25
CA GLN A 19 8.89 9.40 9.64
C GLN A 19 8.59 9.87 8.20
N VAL A 20 8.66 11.17 7.92
CA VAL A 20 8.55 11.71 6.54
C VAL A 20 9.63 11.13 5.63
N VAL A 21 10.89 11.07 6.10
CA VAL A 21 12.00 10.49 5.33
C VAL A 21 11.75 9.00 5.03
N VAL A 22 11.30 8.24 6.02
CA VAL A 22 10.93 6.82 5.86
C VAL A 22 9.79 6.69 4.84
N CYS A 23 8.74 7.49 4.94
CA CYS A 23 7.63 7.47 3.98
C CYS A 23 8.11 7.80 2.56
N MET A 24 8.92 8.86 2.39
CA MET A 24 9.50 9.23 1.07
C MET A 24 10.29 8.07 0.46
N PHE A 25 11.10 7.38 1.26
CA PHE A 25 11.86 6.22 0.80
C PHE A 25 10.95 5.09 0.29
N PHE A 26 9.95 4.68 1.06
CA PHE A 26 9.04 3.60 0.66
C PHE A 26 8.16 3.98 -0.54
N VAL A 27 7.65 5.21 -0.58
CA VAL A 27 6.84 5.71 -1.71
C VAL A 27 7.68 5.80 -2.98
N SER A 28 8.91 6.29 -2.90
CA SER A 28 9.83 6.35 -4.05
C SER A 28 10.14 4.96 -4.61
N LEU A 29 10.43 3.99 -3.75
CA LEU A 29 10.64 2.60 -4.15
C LEU A 29 9.38 1.99 -4.78
N ARG A 30 8.19 2.28 -4.21
CA ARG A 30 6.90 1.85 -4.74
C ARG A 30 6.68 2.39 -6.15
N LEU A 31 6.82 3.70 -6.35
CA LEU A 31 6.65 4.35 -7.65
C LEU A 31 7.67 3.84 -8.67
N TYR A 32 8.93 3.67 -8.28
CA TYR A 32 9.94 3.06 -9.13
C TYR A 32 9.55 1.64 -9.57
N THR A 33 9.11 0.81 -8.64
CA THR A 33 8.68 -0.56 -8.93
C THR A 33 7.48 -0.58 -9.88
N ARG A 34 6.48 0.25 -9.64
CA ARG A 34 5.27 0.35 -10.46
C ARG A 34 5.55 0.91 -11.86
N SER A 35 6.39 1.94 -11.98
CA SER A 35 6.69 2.59 -13.26
C SER A 35 7.68 1.81 -14.12
N ARG A 36 8.74 1.25 -13.51
CA ARG A 36 9.85 0.64 -14.25
C ARG A 36 9.82 -0.88 -14.33
N ILE A 37 9.19 -1.56 -13.39
CA ILE A 37 9.18 -3.03 -13.33
C ILE A 37 7.82 -3.59 -13.73
N LEU A 38 6.75 -3.06 -13.16
CA LEU A 38 5.39 -3.56 -13.40
C LEU A 38 4.67 -2.86 -14.56
N HIS A 39 5.15 -1.67 -14.97
CA HIS A 39 4.51 -0.81 -15.97
C HIS A 39 2.99 -0.64 -15.77
N SER A 40 2.53 -0.60 -14.52
CA SER A 40 1.11 -0.54 -14.16
C SER A 40 0.89 0.36 -12.94
N ILE A 41 0.75 1.65 -13.18
CA ILE A 41 0.37 2.63 -12.14
C ILE A 41 -1.15 2.52 -11.92
N GLY A 42 -1.59 2.55 -10.67
CA GLY A 42 -2.99 2.45 -10.27
C GLY A 42 -3.46 3.62 -9.41
N ALA A 43 -4.77 3.68 -9.16
CA ALA A 43 -5.35 4.69 -8.26
C ALA A 43 -4.78 4.62 -6.84
N ASP A 44 -4.41 3.41 -6.39
CA ASP A 44 -3.72 3.17 -5.12
C ASP A 44 -2.38 3.90 -5.01
N ASP A 45 -1.64 4.07 -6.11
CA ASP A 45 -0.35 4.76 -6.12
C ASP A 45 -0.51 6.29 -5.98
N TYR A 46 -1.55 6.85 -6.60
CA TYR A 46 -1.90 8.28 -6.44
C TYR A 46 -2.36 8.61 -5.02
N LEU A 47 -3.12 7.70 -4.38
CA LEU A 47 -3.55 7.90 -3.00
C LEU A 47 -2.38 7.81 -2.00
N VAL A 48 -1.43 6.91 -2.22
CA VAL A 48 -0.21 6.84 -1.40
C VAL A 48 0.64 8.10 -1.57
N LEU A 49 0.73 8.63 -2.79
CA LEU A 49 1.43 9.90 -3.05
C LEU A 49 0.71 11.07 -2.35
N LEU A 50 -0.62 11.12 -2.41
CA LEU A 50 -1.41 12.12 -1.69
C LEU A 50 -1.23 12.00 -0.18
N ALA A 51 -1.20 10.78 0.37
CA ALA A 51 -0.91 10.54 1.78
C ALA A 51 0.48 11.06 2.17
N LEU A 52 1.50 10.86 1.33
CA LEU A 52 2.83 11.43 1.57
C LEU A 52 2.81 12.97 1.60
N ILE A 53 2.10 13.61 0.68
CA ILE A 53 1.95 15.07 0.65
C ILE A 53 1.26 15.55 1.94
N LEU A 54 0.18 14.89 2.36
CA LEU A 54 -0.52 15.22 3.60
C LEU A 54 0.37 14.99 4.84
N GLN A 55 1.22 13.97 4.84
CA GLN A 55 2.19 13.73 5.90
C GLN A 55 3.20 14.89 6.04
N ILE A 56 3.68 15.41 4.90
CA ILE A 56 4.58 16.57 4.89
C ILE A 56 3.85 17.82 5.39
N ILE A 57 2.62 18.06 4.95
CA ILE A 57 1.79 19.19 5.41
C ILE A 57 1.56 19.10 6.92
N TYR A 58 1.15 17.94 7.42
CA TYR A 58 0.97 17.66 8.84
C TYR A 58 2.22 17.96 9.64
N SER A 59 3.37 17.40 9.25
CA SER A 59 4.65 17.62 9.92
C SER A 59 5.09 19.10 9.88
N SER A 60 4.74 19.81 8.81
CA SER A 60 5.05 21.25 8.66
C SER A 60 4.23 22.10 9.63
N PHE A 61 2.91 21.84 9.78
CA PHE A 61 2.07 22.55 10.73
C PHE A 61 2.51 22.29 12.18
N VAL A 62 2.77 21.03 12.53
CA VAL A 62 3.30 20.70 13.87
C VAL A 62 4.64 21.38 14.11
N SER A 63 5.55 21.38 13.12
CA SER A 63 6.85 22.07 13.24
C SER A 63 6.71 23.59 13.36
N ALA A 64 5.72 24.20 12.71
CA ALA A 64 5.39 25.61 12.89
C ALA A 64 4.87 25.86 14.33
N GLY A 65 3.97 24.98 14.79
CA GLY A 65 3.42 25.07 16.15
C GLY A 65 4.45 24.91 17.26
N THR A 66 5.49 24.06 17.08
CA THR A 66 6.57 23.94 18.07
C THR A 66 7.38 25.23 18.25
N LYS A 67 7.45 26.10 17.23
CA LYS A 67 8.06 27.43 17.35
C LYS A 67 7.26 28.34 18.26
N TYR A 68 5.94 28.16 18.31
CA TYR A 68 5.02 28.94 19.13
C TYR A 68 4.79 28.35 20.53
N GLY A 69 5.10 27.06 20.72
CA GLY A 69 5.04 26.47 22.06
C GLY A 69 4.49 25.07 22.18
N ILE A 70 4.13 24.37 21.07
CA ILE A 70 3.70 22.96 21.16
C ILE A 70 4.81 22.13 21.85
N GLY A 71 4.41 21.34 22.86
CA GLY A 71 5.29 20.53 23.69
C GLY A 71 5.91 21.28 24.87
N ARG A 72 5.42 22.49 25.22
CA ARG A 72 5.79 23.23 26.42
C ARG A 72 4.58 23.42 27.34
N LEU A 73 4.84 23.61 28.62
CA LEU A 73 3.81 23.99 29.58
C LEU A 73 3.39 25.43 29.33
N PHE A 74 2.14 25.76 29.62
CA PHE A 74 1.60 27.13 29.48
C PHE A 74 2.47 28.18 30.20
N ALA A 75 2.92 27.84 31.41
CA ALA A 75 3.80 28.69 32.24
C ALA A 75 5.15 29.01 31.54
N ASP A 76 5.68 28.09 30.73
CA ASP A 76 6.97 28.24 30.07
C ASP A 76 6.87 29.02 28.75
N VAL A 77 5.68 29.08 28.12
CA VAL A 77 5.46 29.86 26.90
C VAL A 77 5.50 31.35 27.18
N GLY A 78 4.99 31.78 28.35
CA GLY A 78 5.10 33.16 28.86
C GLY A 78 4.39 34.24 28.05
N ASN A 79 3.90 33.93 26.84
CA ASN A 79 3.17 34.85 25.96
C ASN A 79 1.85 34.19 25.51
N PRO A 80 0.69 34.73 25.93
CA PRO A 80 -0.62 34.20 25.53
C PRO A 80 -0.84 34.17 24.02
N ASP A 81 -0.35 35.16 23.27
CA ASP A 81 -0.52 35.20 21.81
C ASP A 81 0.24 34.07 21.11
N ALA A 82 1.42 33.71 21.64
CA ALA A 82 2.16 32.56 21.12
C ALA A 82 1.42 31.24 21.42
N TYR A 83 0.81 31.13 22.60
CA TYR A 83 0.01 29.95 22.95
C TYR A 83 -1.18 29.74 22.02
N PHE A 84 -1.98 30.78 21.77
CA PHE A 84 -3.12 30.69 20.87
C PHE A 84 -2.69 30.38 19.43
N LYS A 85 -1.53 30.92 19.01
CA LYS A 85 -0.95 30.60 17.70
C LYS A 85 -0.48 29.15 17.61
N ALA A 86 0.02 28.58 18.72
CA ALA A 86 0.38 27.15 18.79
C ALA A 86 -0.86 26.28 18.65
N VAL A 87 -1.96 26.61 19.35
CA VAL A 87 -3.25 25.88 19.24
C VAL A 87 -3.82 25.98 17.84
N GLU A 88 -3.77 27.15 17.19
CA GLU A 88 -4.21 27.33 15.79
C GLU A 88 -3.42 26.40 14.85
N MET A 89 -2.09 26.33 14.95
CA MET A 89 -1.28 25.42 14.15
C MET A 89 -1.59 23.96 14.42
N GLU A 90 -1.92 23.61 15.67
CA GLU A 90 -2.33 22.26 16.04
C GLU A 90 -3.69 21.88 15.42
N VAL A 91 -4.67 22.79 15.39
CA VAL A 91 -5.96 22.57 14.73
C VAL A 91 -5.77 22.30 13.23
N TYR A 92 -4.89 23.06 12.54
CA TYR A 92 -4.57 22.76 11.13
C TYR A 92 -3.85 21.41 10.97
N ALA A 93 -2.97 21.06 11.90
CA ALA A 93 -2.35 19.75 11.93
C ALA A 93 -3.40 18.64 12.14
N GLN A 94 -4.38 18.82 13.02
CA GLN A 94 -5.45 17.84 13.25
C GLN A 94 -6.28 17.59 11.99
N VAL A 95 -6.69 18.66 11.27
CA VAL A 95 -7.42 18.52 10.00
C VAL A 95 -6.60 17.73 8.98
N SER A 96 -5.34 18.14 8.79
CA SER A 96 -4.44 17.45 7.84
C SER A 96 -4.16 16.01 8.25
N GLY A 97 -4.06 15.72 9.56
CA GLY A 97 -3.86 14.38 10.12
C GLY A 97 -5.06 13.45 9.91
N ILE A 98 -6.28 13.95 10.11
CA ILE A 98 -7.52 13.20 9.85
C ILE A 98 -7.61 12.83 8.37
N LEU A 99 -7.34 13.77 7.47
CA LEU A 99 -7.32 13.52 6.03
C LEU A 99 -6.22 12.53 5.64
N LEU A 100 -5.03 12.66 6.22
CA LEU A 100 -3.91 11.76 6.01
C LEU A 100 -4.26 10.30 6.36
N ILE A 101 -4.81 10.08 7.56
CA ILE A 101 -5.22 8.75 8.02
C ILE A 101 -6.30 8.17 7.11
N GLY A 102 -7.33 8.96 6.77
CA GLY A 102 -8.41 8.54 5.88
C GLY A 102 -7.92 8.16 4.49
N VAL A 103 -7.10 9.00 3.86
CA VAL A 103 -6.50 8.75 2.54
C VAL A 103 -5.59 7.52 2.58
N GLY A 104 -4.81 7.34 3.63
CA GLY A 104 -3.97 6.15 3.83
C GLY A 104 -4.79 4.86 3.86
N LYS A 105 -5.90 4.84 4.61
CA LYS A 105 -6.82 3.69 4.66
C LYS A 105 -7.50 3.43 3.32
N CYS A 106 -7.87 4.50 2.59
CA CYS A 106 -8.40 4.37 1.23
C CYS A 106 -7.38 3.75 0.27
N ALA A 107 -6.11 4.14 0.37
CA ALA A 107 -5.04 3.55 -0.45
C ALA A 107 -4.91 2.04 -0.20
N VAL A 108 -4.93 1.60 1.06
CA VAL A 108 -4.91 0.18 1.43
C VAL A 108 -6.15 -0.55 0.90
N GLY A 109 -7.34 0.01 1.09
CA GLY A 109 -8.60 -0.60 0.64
C GLY A 109 -8.65 -0.75 -0.89
N ILE A 110 -8.25 0.27 -1.67
CA ILE A 110 -8.20 0.20 -3.14
C ILE A 110 -7.14 -0.80 -3.60
N PHE A 111 -5.99 -0.87 -2.92
CA PHE A 111 -4.99 -1.90 -3.19
C PHE A 111 -5.57 -3.32 -2.98
N LEU A 112 -6.34 -3.55 -1.90
CA LEU A 112 -7.01 -4.83 -1.65
C LEU A 112 -8.05 -5.16 -2.72
N LEU A 113 -8.86 -4.18 -3.17
CA LEU A 113 -9.84 -4.37 -4.25
C LEU A 113 -9.20 -4.86 -5.54
N ARG A 114 -7.96 -4.51 -5.80
CA ARG A 114 -7.21 -4.95 -6.99
C ARG A 114 -6.82 -6.43 -6.92
N ILE A 115 -6.61 -6.96 -5.70
CA ILE A 115 -6.18 -8.35 -5.49
C ILE A 115 -7.36 -9.31 -5.47
N ILE A 116 -8.50 -8.87 -4.95
CA ILE A 116 -9.66 -9.71 -4.66
C ILE A 116 -10.51 -9.94 -5.90
N ARG A 117 -10.91 -11.20 -6.13
CA ARG A 117 -11.77 -11.60 -7.25
C ARG A 117 -13.23 -11.79 -6.87
N ASN A 118 -13.51 -12.23 -5.63
CA ASN A 118 -14.87 -12.52 -5.16
C ASN A 118 -15.71 -11.25 -5.01
N LYS A 119 -16.94 -11.26 -5.57
CA LYS A 119 -17.86 -10.10 -5.54
C LYS A 119 -18.29 -9.73 -4.12
N ILE A 120 -18.59 -10.71 -3.26
CA ILE A 120 -19.02 -10.47 -1.88
C ILE A 120 -17.92 -9.75 -1.08
N GLN A 121 -16.69 -10.23 -1.22
CA GLN A 121 -15.51 -9.63 -0.58
C GLN A 121 -15.25 -8.20 -1.07
N LYS A 122 -15.46 -7.92 -2.37
CA LYS A 122 -15.37 -6.57 -2.91
C LYS A 122 -16.41 -5.63 -2.30
N TRP A 123 -17.65 -6.10 -2.15
CA TRP A 123 -18.71 -5.30 -1.52
C TRP A 123 -18.37 -4.95 -0.07
N ALA A 124 -17.83 -5.89 0.70
CA ALA A 124 -17.39 -5.64 2.08
C ALA A 124 -16.34 -4.52 2.13
N ILE A 125 -15.32 -4.56 1.27
CA ILE A 125 -14.29 -3.52 1.21
C ILE A 125 -14.90 -2.17 0.79
N TRP A 126 -15.80 -2.15 -0.21
CA TRP A 126 -16.44 -0.91 -0.64
C TRP A 126 -17.26 -0.27 0.47
N THR A 127 -17.96 -1.05 1.29
CA THR A 127 -18.71 -0.56 2.44
C THR A 127 -17.79 0.09 3.48
N PHE A 128 -16.66 -0.56 3.82
CA PHE A 128 -15.66 0.02 4.73
C PHE A 128 -15.01 1.27 4.15
N LEU A 129 -14.69 1.28 2.86
CA LEU A 129 -14.14 2.47 2.19
C LEU A 129 -15.11 3.65 2.22
N ALA A 130 -16.37 3.42 1.86
CA ALA A 130 -17.40 4.46 1.90
C ALA A 130 -17.60 5.01 3.32
N GLY A 131 -17.64 4.13 4.33
CA GLY A 131 -17.68 4.53 5.73
C GLY A 131 -16.46 5.35 6.15
N THR A 132 -15.27 4.92 5.75
CA THR A 132 -14.01 5.63 6.07
C THR A 132 -13.98 7.02 5.42
N VAL A 133 -14.36 7.15 4.16
CA VAL A 133 -14.45 8.44 3.48
C VAL A 133 -15.49 9.34 4.16
N GLY A 134 -16.68 8.81 4.43
CA GLY A 134 -17.75 9.57 5.09
C GLY A 134 -17.33 10.09 6.47
N ILE A 135 -16.74 9.24 7.30
CA ILE A 135 -16.25 9.61 8.64
C ILE A 135 -15.08 10.58 8.57
N THR A 136 -14.15 10.40 7.62
CA THR A 136 -13.02 11.32 7.43
C THR A 136 -13.49 12.74 7.07
N LEU A 137 -14.43 12.84 6.12
CA LEU A 137 -15.00 14.12 5.72
C LEU A 137 -15.80 14.76 6.86
N PHE A 138 -16.65 13.97 7.54
CA PHE A 138 -17.40 14.42 8.69
C PHE A 138 -16.48 14.96 9.79
N ALA A 139 -15.44 14.22 10.17
CA ALA A 139 -14.50 14.64 11.20
C ALA A 139 -13.73 15.91 10.80
N GLY A 140 -13.28 16.01 9.54
CA GLY A 140 -12.61 17.21 9.04
C GLY A 140 -13.50 18.46 9.11
N VAL A 141 -14.78 18.33 8.78
CA VAL A 141 -15.76 19.42 8.89
C VAL A 141 -16.00 19.77 10.36
N VAL A 142 -16.18 18.78 11.24
CA VAL A 142 -16.44 18.99 12.67
C VAL A 142 -15.33 19.78 13.34
N VAL A 143 -14.06 19.46 13.05
CA VAL A 143 -12.91 20.21 13.62
C VAL A 143 -13.00 21.70 13.30
N VAL A 144 -13.50 22.06 12.12
CA VAL A 144 -13.59 23.47 11.70
C VAL A 144 -14.83 24.16 12.25
N VAL A 145 -15.99 23.44 12.32
CA VAL A 145 -17.31 24.04 12.62
C VAL A 145 -17.73 23.83 14.08
N GLN A 146 -16.87 23.26 14.93
CA GLN A 146 -17.22 22.95 16.31
C GLN A 146 -17.58 24.15 17.20
N CYS A 147 -17.10 25.36 16.85
CA CYS A 147 -17.37 26.58 17.60
C CYS A 147 -17.85 27.71 16.67
N ASP A 148 -18.66 28.61 17.21
CA ASP A 148 -19.13 29.83 16.55
C ASP A 148 -18.81 31.06 17.44
N PRO A 149 -17.97 32.02 16.99
CA PRO A 149 -17.18 32.01 15.74
C PRO A 149 -16.05 30.98 15.74
N VAL A 150 -15.59 30.57 14.55
CA VAL A 150 -14.57 29.53 14.37
C VAL A 150 -13.27 29.86 15.13
N GLU A 151 -12.93 31.16 15.23
CA GLU A 151 -11.73 31.63 15.94
C GLU A 151 -11.75 31.26 17.43
N SER A 152 -12.91 31.10 18.06
CA SER A 152 -13.04 30.68 19.44
C SER A 152 -12.56 29.24 19.69
N THR A 153 -12.29 28.45 18.63
CA THR A 153 -11.71 27.10 18.71
C THR A 153 -10.28 27.16 19.26
N TRP A 154 -9.49 28.15 18.86
CA TRP A 154 -8.08 28.30 19.29
C TRP A 154 -7.81 29.51 20.16
N ASP A 155 -8.64 30.57 20.10
CA ASP A 155 -8.51 31.77 20.93
C ASP A 155 -9.70 31.88 21.92
N LYS A 156 -9.50 31.39 23.12
CA LYS A 156 -10.52 31.41 24.19
C LYS A 156 -10.82 32.83 24.75
N ARG A 157 -10.13 33.88 24.26
CA ARG A 157 -10.44 35.28 24.59
C ARG A 157 -11.66 35.81 23.83
N ILE A 158 -11.99 35.16 22.71
CA ILE A 158 -13.14 35.47 21.90
C ILE A 158 -14.34 34.76 22.52
N GLU A 159 -15.37 35.54 22.91
CA GLU A 159 -16.62 34.96 23.37
C GLU A 159 -17.27 34.16 22.24
N GLY A 160 -17.32 32.85 22.40
CA GLY A 160 -17.93 31.93 21.43
C GLY A 160 -18.59 30.76 22.12
N TYR A 161 -19.52 30.12 21.41
CA TYR A 161 -20.24 28.92 21.86
C TYR A 161 -19.78 27.71 21.06
N CYS A 162 -19.16 26.74 21.76
CA CYS A 162 -18.79 25.47 21.16
C CYS A 162 -19.89 24.44 21.42
N TRP A 163 -20.56 24.00 20.37
CA TRP A 163 -21.74 23.12 20.43
C TRP A 163 -21.36 21.62 20.25
N ILE A 164 -20.13 21.33 19.83
CA ILE A 164 -19.63 19.98 19.65
C ILE A 164 -18.49 19.73 20.61
N ASP A 165 -18.58 18.65 21.39
CA ASP A 165 -17.49 18.11 22.18
C ASP A 165 -16.56 17.29 21.26
N PHE A 166 -15.46 17.90 20.83
CA PHE A 166 -14.52 17.30 19.87
C PHE A 166 -13.87 16.02 20.43
N SER A 167 -13.67 15.93 21.75
CA SER A 167 -13.07 14.72 22.35
C SER A 167 -13.95 13.49 22.11
N LYS A 168 -15.29 13.62 22.28
CA LYS A 168 -16.23 12.52 22.03
C LYS A 168 -16.29 12.14 20.56
N VAL A 169 -16.28 13.13 19.66
CA VAL A 169 -16.24 12.89 18.21
C VAL A 169 -14.92 12.22 17.84
N GLY A 170 -13.79 12.73 18.34
CA GLY A 170 -12.46 12.18 18.13
C GLY A 170 -12.37 10.72 18.57
N LEU A 171 -12.93 10.37 19.74
CA LEU A 171 -12.98 8.98 20.22
C LEU A 171 -13.77 8.07 19.28
N THR A 172 -14.93 8.54 18.80
CA THR A 172 -15.77 7.77 17.86
C THR A 172 -15.07 7.55 16.52
N VAL A 173 -14.49 8.61 15.96
CA VAL A 173 -13.73 8.58 14.70
C VAL A 173 -12.47 7.71 14.85
N GLY A 174 -11.75 7.86 15.97
CA GLY A 174 -10.58 7.05 16.29
C GLY A 174 -10.91 5.57 16.38
N SER A 175 -12.00 5.22 17.07
CA SER A 175 -12.47 3.83 17.18
C SER A 175 -12.81 3.25 15.81
N TRP A 176 -13.46 4.02 14.92
CA TRP A 176 -13.71 3.57 13.56
C TRP A 176 -12.43 3.29 12.78
N PHE A 177 -11.43 4.18 12.89
CA PHE A 177 -10.15 4.00 12.20
C PHE A 177 -9.40 2.76 12.70
N VAL A 178 -9.45 2.48 14.00
CA VAL A 178 -8.89 1.25 14.58
C VAL A 178 -9.59 0.00 14.03
N VAL A 179 -10.92 -0.01 13.99
CA VAL A 179 -11.70 -1.12 13.41
C VAL A 179 -11.34 -1.31 11.94
N ALA A 180 -11.19 -0.23 11.17
CA ALA A 180 -10.80 -0.30 9.77
C ALA A 180 -9.38 -0.85 9.58
N ASP A 181 -8.42 -0.51 10.46
CA ASP A 181 -7.06 -1.07 10.41
C ASP A 181 -7.07 -2.58 10.61
N PHE A 182 -7.74 -3.05 11.67
CA PHE A 182 -7.84 -4.49 11.91
C PHE A 182 -8.61 -5.20 10.80
N PHE A 183 -9.67 -4.59 10.27
CA PHE A 183 -10.39 -5.15 9.14
C PHE A 183 -9.48 -5.32 7.92
N PHE A 184 -8.78 -4.28 7.49
CA PHE A 184 -7.88 -4.35 6.33
C PHE A 184 -6.65 -5.22 6.57
N ALA A 185 -6.19 -5.36 7.82
CA ALA A 185 -5.11 -6.26 8.17
C ALA A 185 -5.53 -7.74 8.10
N ILE A 186 -6.68 -8.09 8.71
CA ILE A 186 -7.13 -9.49 8.83
C ILE A 186 -7.75 -9.99 7.52
N PHE A 187 -8.39 -9.11 6.75
CA PHE A 187 -9.13 -9.46 5.55
C PHE A 187 -8.30 -10.22 4.49
N PRO A 188 -7.05 -9.84 4.16
CA PRO A 188 -6.22 -10.60 3.23
C PRO A 188 -5.96 -12.04 3.69
N TRP A 189 -5.93 -12.29 4.99
CA TRP A 189 -5.73 -13.63 5.54
C TRP A 189 -6.85 -14.59 5.16
N PHE A 190 -8.11 -14.14 5.24
CA PHE A 190 -9.25 -14.94 4.82
C PHE A 190 -9.21 -15.25 3.33
N VAL A 191 -8.78 -14.30 2.49
CA VAL A 191 -8.66 -14.49 1.05
C VAL A 191 -7.59 -15.52 0.70
N ILE A 192 -6.48 -15.52 1.42
CA ILE A 192 -5.33 -16.42 1.16
C ILE A 192 -5.57 -17.80 1.70
N TRP A 193 -6.35 -17.94 2.76
CA TRP A 193 -6.64 -19.26 3.35
C TRP A 193 -7.33 -20.18 2.34
N GLU A 194 -8.21 -19.62 1.52
CA GLU A 194 -8.91 -20.36 0.45
C GLU A 194 -8.02 -20.60 -0.79
N LEU A 195 -6.88 -19.93 -0.91
CA LEU A 195 -6.04 -19.96 -2.11
C LEU A 195 -4.74 -20.73 -1.85
N ASN A 196 -4.50 -21.76 -2.64
CA ASN A 196 -3.30 -22.60 -2.55
C ASN A 196 -2.06 -21.86 -3.11
N MET A 197 -1.51 -20.92 -2.33
CA MET A 197 -0.41 -20.05 -2.75
C MET A 197 0.98 -20.60 -2.41
N LYS A 198 1.98 -20.27 -3.23
CA LYS A 198 3.38 -20.62 -2.99
C LYS A 198 3.90 -19.95 -1.70
N ARG A 199 4.75 -20.66 -0.92
CA ARG A 199 5.29 -20.17 0.37
C ARG A 199 5.84 -18.75 0.34
N LYS A 200 6.47 -18.34 -0.76
CA LYS A 200 7.04 -16.98 -0.94
C LYS A 200 5.96 -15.88 -1.01
N GLU A 201 4.79 -16.18 -1.52
CA GLU A 201 3.65 -15.25 -1.57
C GLU A 201 3.03 -15.08 -0.20
N LYS A 202 2.90 -16.17 0.53
CA LYS A 202 2.39 -16.17 1.91
C LYS A 202 3.21 -15.28 2.85
N ILE A 203 4.56 -15.28 2.71
CA ILE A 203 5.45 -14.42 3.53
C ILE A 203 5.19 -12.94 3.27
N THR A 204 5.04 -12.52 2.02
CA THR A 204 4.79 -11.11 1.68
C THR A 204 3.49 -10.60 2.30
N VAL A 205 2.46 -11.44 2.27
CA VAL A 205 1.16 -11.08 2.89
C VAL A 205 1.27 -11.09 4.42
N ALA A 206 2.00 -12.03 4.99
CA ALA A 206 2.24 -12.05 6.44
C ALA A 206 2.97 -10.78 6.93
N CYS A 207 3.95 -10.26 6.17
CA CYS A 207 4.59 -8.98 6.47
C CYS A 207 3.62 -7.80 6.38
N GLY A 208 2.74 -7.76 5.36
CA GLY A 208 1.70 -6.73 5.26
C GLY A 208 0.72 -6.80 6.43
N LEU A 209 0.29 -8.01 6.82
CA LEU A 209 -0.59 -8.24 7.95
C LEU A 209 0.02 -7.74 9.28
N SER A 210 1.29 -8.07 9.55
CA SER A 210 1.95 -7.65 10.79
C SER A 210 2.06 -6.13 10.90
N LEU A 211 2.32 -5.42 9.80
CA LEU A 211 2.34 -3.96 9.77
C LEU A 211 0.92 -3.36 9.89
N GLY A 212 -0.10 -4.00 9.33
CA GLY A 212 -1.49 -3.57 9.49
C GLY A 212 -1.96 -3.70 10.96
N ILE A 213 -1.60 -4.78 11.64
CA ILE A 213 -1.87 -4.94 13.08
C ILE A 213 -1.09 -3.89 13.89
N PHE A 214 0.17 -3.62 13.53
CA PHE A 214 0.96 -2.57 14.18
C PHE A 214 0.31 -1.19 14.00
N ALA A 215 -0.17 -0.85 12.81
CA ALA A 215 -0.92 0.39 12.57
C ALA A 215 -2.18 0.47 13.46
N GLY A 216 -2.92 -0.63 13.59
CA GLY A 216 -4.09 -0.70 14.48
C GLY A 216 -3.74 -0.47 15.96
N ILE A 217 -2.63 -1.03 16.43
CA ILE A 217 -2.13 -0.80 17.81
C ILE A 217 -1.77 0.69 17.99
N CYS A 218 -1.07 1.31 17.03
CA CYS A 218 -0.77 2.75 17.06
C CYS A 218 -2.06 3.58 17.10
N GLY A 219 -3.10 3.19 16.35
CA GLY A 219 -4.41 3.80 16.36
C GLY A 219 -5.12 3.71 17.71
N ILE A 220 -4.99 2.58 18.42
CA ILE A 220 -5.52 2.43 19.78
C ILE A 220 -4.81 3.41 20.74
N VAL A 221 -3.47 3.44 20.73
CA VAL A 221 -2.69 4.32 21.59
C VAL A 221 -3.02 5.79 21.32
N ARG A 222 -3.13 6.17 20.02
CA ARG A 222 -3.58 7.50 19.62
C ARG A 222 -4.98 7.83 20.16
N THR A 223 -5.90 6.87 20.07
CA THR A 223 -7.29 7.09 20.50
C THR A 223 -7.37 7.25 22.02
N VAL A 224 -6.56 6.53 22.78
CA VAL A 224 -6.43 6.73 24.23
C VAL A 224 -5.78 8.08 24.54
N ALA A 225 -4.77 8.49 23.78
CA ALA A 225 -4.11 9.80 23.96
C ALA A 225 -5.02 11.01 23.62
N LEU A 226 -6.21 10.79 23.06
CA LEU A 226 -7.22 11.85 22.87
C LEU A 226 -7.75 12.42 24.19
N ASP A 227 -7.60 11.72 25.31
CA ASP A 227 -7.94 12.28 26.64
C ASP A 227 -7.10 13.52 26.94
N GLY A 228 -5.89 13.66 26.41
CA GLY A 228 -5.07 14.87 26.48
C GLY A 228 -5.72 16.13 25.88
N LEU A 229 -6.74 16.00 25.04
CA LEU A 229 -7.51 17.15 24.53
C LEU A 229 -8.33 17.86 25.60
N ASN A 230 -8.65 17.18 26.71
CA ASN A 230 -9.39 17.72 27.85
C ASN A 230 -8.47 18.13 29.01
N ALA A 231 -7.14 18.00 28.84
CA ALA A 231 -6.17 18.34 29.87
C ALA A 231 -5.98 19.86 30.01
N ASP A 232 -5.59 20.30 31.20
CA ASP A 232 -5.31 21.70 31.49
C ASP A 232 -4.13 22.24 30.65
N GLU A 233 -3.17 21.37 30.33
CA GLU A 233 -1.96 21.68 29.53
C GLU A 233 -2.08 21.12 28.09
N PHE A 234 -3.09 21.57 27.36
CA PHE A 234 -3.48 21.07 26.02
C PHE A 234 -2.30 20.86 25.07
N ILE A 235 -1.47 21.89 24.80
CA ILE A 235 -0.33 21.82 23.85
C ILE A 235 0.83 20.93 24.31
N TYR A 236 0.85 20.54 25.60
CA TYR A 236 1.84 19.63 26.17
C TYR A 236 1.35 18.18 26.10
N ASP A 237 0.12 17.94 26.51
CA ASP A 237 -0.45 16.59 26.62
C ASP A 237 -0.87 15.99 25.27
N THR A 238 -1.09 16.83 24.24
CA THR A 238 -1.40 16.37 22.88
C THR A 238 -0.18 15.88 22.09
N VAL A 239 1.05 16.06 22.57
CA VAL A 239 2.29 15.63 21.91
C VAL A 239 2.27 14.14 21.57
N ASP A 240 1.85 13.30 22.49
CA ASP A 240 1.78 11.86 22.29
C ASP A 240 0.77 11.50 21.20
N MET A 241 -0.40 12.15 21.20
CA MET A 241 -1.41 11.98 20.14
C MET A 241 -0.84 12.35 18.75
N LEU A 242 -0.07 13.44 18.66
CA LEU A 242 0.55 13.88 17.39
C LEU A 242 1.57 12.86 16.89
N ILE A 243 2.43 12.32 17.75
CA ILE A 243 3.43 11.30 17.39
C ILE A 243 2.75 10.02 16.93
N TRP A 244 1.76 9.53 17.68
CA TRP A 244 1.08 8.28 17.34
C TRP A 244 0.24 8.39 16.06
N SER A 245 -0.36 9.56 15.78
CA SER A 245 -1.07 9.83 14.51
C SER A 245 -0.13 9.70 13.30
N ALA A 246 1.05 10.30 13.39
CA ALA A 246 2.05 10.20 12.33
C ALA A 246 2.63 8.77 12.21
N THR A 247 2.78 8.06 13.33
CA THR A 247 3.27 6.66 13.35
C THR A 247 2.26 5.71 12.71
N GLU A 248 0.96 5.84 13.02
CA GLU A 248 -0.13 5.08 12.39
C GLU A 248 -0.11 5.27 10.87
N SER A 249 -0.03 6.53 10.41
CA SER A 249 0.02 6.86 8.99
C SER A 249 1.25 6.30 8.29
N THR A 250 2.42 6.41 8.93
CA THR A 250 3.68 5.84 8.42
C THR A 250 3.58 4.33 8.27
N ALA A 251 3.07 3.63 9.29
CA ALA A 251 2.86 2.19 9.25
C ALA A 251 1.89 1.79 8.11
N THR A 252 0.83 2.56 7.91
CA THR A 252 -0.16 2.36 6.83
C THR A 252 0.48 2.52 5.45
N ILE A 253 1.29 3.56 5.23
CA ILE A 253 2.04 3.77 3.97
C ILE A 253 3.02 2.63 3.72
N MET A 254 3.75 2.16 4.73
CA MET A 254 4.66 1.03 4.63
C MET A 254 3.90 -0.26 4.31
N CYS A 255 2.80 -0.54 5.02
CA CYS A 255 1.94 -1.70 4.83
C CYS A 255 1.44 -1.80 3.38
N SER A 256 0.96 -0.69 2.81
CA SER A 256 0.50 -0.63 1.42
C SER A 256 1.64 -0.79 0.40
N SER A 257 2.86 -0.41 0.75
CA SER A 257 4.02 -0.38 -0.16
C SER A 257 4.76 -1.72 -0.23
N ILE A 258 4.93 -2.42 0.89
CA ILE A 258 5.73 -3.67 0.97
C ILE A 258 5.28 -4.76 -0.02
N PRO A 259 3.98 -5.07 -0.20
CA PRO A 259 3.55 -6.07 -1.17
C PRO A 259 3.96 -5.73 -2.61
N VAL A 260 3.97 -4.44 -2.95
CA VAL A 260 4.35 -3.94 -4.27
C VAL A 260 5.86 -4.05 -4.52
N LEU A 261 6.68 -4.00 -3.46
CA LEU A 261 8.15 -4.08 -3.56
C LEU A 261 8.67 -5.52 -3.79
N ARG A 262 7.80 -6.55 -3.69
CA ARG A 262 8.19 -7.94 -3.88
C ARG A 262 8.95 -8.22 -5.18
N PRO A 263 8.50 -7.77 -6.38
CA PRO A 263 9.23 -8.00 -7.63
C PRO A 263 10.62 -7.37 -7.63
N LEU A 264 10.75 -6.20 -7.00
CA LEU A 264 12.05 -5.51 -6.85
C LEU A 264 13.01 -6.34 -6.00
N TYR A 265 12.55 -6.85 -4.84
CA TYR A 265 13.35 -7.71 -3.97
C TYR A 265 13.81 -8.99 -4.67
N VAL A 266 12.93 -9.64 -5.43
CA VAL A 266 13.26 -10.84 -6.21
C VAL A 266 14.32 -10.54 -7.25
N ARG A 267 14.20 -9.40 -7.95
CA ARG A 267 15.18 -8.97 -8.97
C ARG A 267 16.55 -8.68 -8.37
N PHE A 268 16.61 -8.04 -7.19
CA PHE A 268 17.87 -7.76 -6.49
C PHE A 268 18.53 -9.04 -5.95
N ARG A 269 17.75 -9.94 -5.35
CA ARG A 269 18.32 -11.12 -4.68
C ARG A 269 18.70 -12.25 -5.64
N TYR A 270 18.00 -12.40 -6.74
CA TYR A 270 18.23 -13.50 -7.70
C TYR A 270 18.97 -13.04 -8.95
N GLY A 271 19.37 -11.79 -9.03
CA GLY A 271 20.12 -11.21 -10.14
C GLY A 271 19.31 -11.13 -11.43
N SER A 272 19.77 -10.34 -12.34
CA SER A 272 19.29 -10.23 -13.74
C SER A 272 19.71 -11.45 -14.57
N LYS A 273 19.54 -12.68 -14.05
CA LYS A 273 19.83 -13.91 -14.82
C LYS A 273 18.74 -14.26 -15.84
N GLY A 274 17.79 -13.36 -16.09
CA GLY A 274 16.63 -13.63 -16.96
C GLY A 274 16.58 -12.88 -18.29
N ASP A 275 17.37 -11.83 -18.51
CA ASP A 275 17.20 -11.01 -19.73
C ASP A 275 18.32 -11.13 -20.77
N SER A 276 19.25 -12.09 -20.63
CA SER A 276 20.27 -12.37 -21.64
C SER A 276 20.09 -13.71 -22.36
N SER A 277 18.88 -14.22 -22.48
CA SER A 277 18.58 -15.40 -23.32
C SER A 277 17.65 -15.08 -24.49
N THR A 278 17.80 -13.88 -25.10
CA THR A 278 17.50 -13.69 -26.52
C THR A 278 18.76 -13.99 -27.35
N GLY A 279 19.54 -14.95 -26.89
CA GLY A 279 20.58 -15.60 -27.68
C GLY A 279 20.04 -16.97 -28.01
N GLY A 280 19.66 -17.19 -29.27
CA GLY A 280 19.17 -18.45 -29.77
C GLY A 280 20.04 -19.60 -29.25
N SER A 281 19.46 -20.43 -28.40
CA SER A 281 20.00 -21.74 -28.09
C SER A 281 19.83 -22.57 -29.39
N SER A 282 20.79 -22.42 -30.29
CA SER A 282 20.92 -23.39 -31.38
C SER A 282 21.34 -24.71 -30.69
N TYR A 283 20.36 -25.55 -30.50
CA TYR A 283 20.63 -26.94 -30.18
C TYR A 283 21.37 -27.51 -31.38
N ASN A 284 22.73 -27.68 -31.25
CA ASN A 284 23.50 -28.52 -32.14
C ASN A 284 22.95 -29.95 -32.01
N LEU A 285 22.01 -30.29 -32.84
CA LEU A 285 21.65 -31.67 -33.15
C LEU A 285 22.91 -32.32 -33.71
N LYS A 286 23.63 -33.04 -32.88
CA LYS A 286 24.66 -33.97 -33.34
C LYS A 286 24.01 -34.88 -34.37
N LYS A 287 24.40 -34.66 -35.63
CA LYS A 287 24.07 -35.47 -36.78
C LYS A 287 24.53 -36.90 -36.48
N TYR A 288 23.64 -37.78 -36.07
CA TYR A 288 23.93 -39.21 -35.99
C TYR A 288 24.20 -39.67 -37.40
N GLY A 289 25.44 -40.04 -37.66
CA GLY A 289 25.94 -40.52 -38.94
C GLY A 289 25.18 -41.76 -39.37
N ASN A 290 24.65 -41.68 -40.56
CA ASN A 290 24.00 -42.76 -41.26
C ASN A 290 25.08 -43.71 -41.76
N HIS A 291 25.09 -44.92 -41.25
CA HIS A 291 25.89 -45.99 -41.83
C HIS A 291 25.26 -46.40 -43.18
N SER A 292 25.94 -46.11 -44.24
CA SER A 292 25.71 -46.50 -45.60
C SER A 292 25.59 -48.00 -45.75
N SER A 293 24.49 -48.48 -46.37
CA SER A 293 24.52 -49.70 -47.17
C SER A 293 24.18 -49.37 -48.59
N LYS A 294 25.11 -49.67 -49.48
CA LYS A 294 25.04 -49.62 -50.95
C LYS A 294 24.02 -50.67 -51.46
N ASN A 295 23.12 -50.27 -52.33
CA ASN A 295 22.92 -50.80 -53.66
C ASN A 295 21.55 -50.38 -54.23
N GLY A 296 21.54 -50.00 -55.51
CA GLY A 296 20.34 -50.07 -56.31
C GLY A 296 20.04 -48.80 -57.10
N THR A 297 20.44 -48.81 -58.35
CA THR A 297 20.04 -48.02 -59.52
C THR A 297 18.54 -47.72 -59.62
N GLY A 298 18.13 -46.48 -59.98
CA GLY A 298 16.78 -46.15 -60.42
C GLY A 298 16.52 -44.67 -60.62
N THR A 299 16.52 -44.25 -61.86
CA THR A 299 16.06 -42.97 -62.41
C THR A 299 14.64 -42.58 -61.98
N GLY A 300 14.38 -41.30 -61.67
CA GLY A 300 13.04 -40.78 -61.57
C GLY A 300 12.96 -39.41 -60.86
N ALA A 301 12.85 -38.36 -61.70
CA ALA A 301 12.57 -37.00 -61.25
C ALA A 301 11.12 -36.93 -60.70
N ASN A 302 10.99 -36.37 -59.49
CA ASN A 302 9.78 -35.62 -59.15
C ASN A 302 10.04 -34.72 -57.93
N ALA A 303 9.88 -33.43 -58.14
CA ALA A 303 9.92 -32.41 -57.11
C ALA A 303 8.68 -32.56 -56.21
N GLY A 304 8.90 -32.97 -54.93
CA GLY A 304 7.90 -32.94 -53.88
C GLY A 304 7.99 -31.63 -53.09
N PRO A 305 6.86 -31.12 -52.56
CA PRO A 305 6.80 -29.83 -51.92
C PRO A 305 7.62 -29.83 -50.60
N SER A 306 8.41 -28.79 -50.42
CA SER A 306 9.16 -28.54 -49.20
C SER A 306 8.20 -28.24 -48.05
N HIS A 307 8.09 -29.13 -47.10
CA HIS A 307 7.37 -28.90 -45.85
C HIS A 307 8.17 -27.93 -44.96
N GLN A 308 7.68 -26.72 -44.86
CA GLN A 308 8.17 -25.72 -43.91
C GLN A 308 7.33 -25.87 -42.64
N THR A 309 7.89 -26.43 -41.58
CA THR A 309 7.23 -26.58 -40.29
C THR A 309 7.41 -25.28 -39.53
N VAL A 310 6.35 -24.48 -39.40
CA VAL A 310 6.33 -23.29 -38.51
C VAL A 310 5.75 -23.73 -37.18
N ILE A 311 6.58 -23.71 -36.12
CA ILE A 311 6.15 -23.95 -34.77
C ILE A 311 5.75 -22.59 -34.17
N VAL A 312 4.43 -22.34 -34.01
CA VAL A 312 3.91 -21.17 -33.29
C VAL A 312 3.71 -21.58 -31.83
N TYR A 313 4.52 -21.01 -30.94
CA TYR A 313 4.27 -21.10 -29.49
C TYR A 313 3.16 -20.13 -29.12
N GLY A 314 1.98 -20.63 -28.88
CA GLY A 314 0.91 -19.91 -28.20
C GLY A 314 1.26 -19.74 -26.73
N ALA A 315 1.57 -18.53 -26.28
CA ALA A 315 1.70 -18.19 -24.87
C ALA A 315 0.29 -18.17 -24.26
N ASN A 316 -0.17 -19.25 -23.66
CA ASN A 316 -1.27 -19.38 -22.69
C ASN A 316 -2.02 -20.73 -22.87
N ALA A 317 -1.28 -21.83 -22.66
CA ALA A 317 -1.93 -23.09 -22.28
C ALA A 317 -1.54 -23.34 -20.81
N SER A 318 -2.50 -23.26 -19.92
CA SER A 318 -2.32 -23.65 -18.52
C SER A 318 -2.03 -25.15 -18.44
N ASP A 319 -1.09 -25.53 -17.58
CA ASP A 319 -0.64 -26.93 -17.31
C ASP A 319 -1.77 -27.92 -16.93
N GLU A 320 -3.01 -27.45 -16.84
CA GLU A 320 -4.18 -28.24 -16.44
C GLU A 320 -4.75 -29.14 -17.56
N SER A 321 -4.44 -28.82 -18.82
CA SER A 321 -4.90 -29.65 -19.96
C SER A 321 -4.09 -30.97 -20.07
N ILE A 322 -2.86 -30.99 -19.60
CA ILE A 322 -1.96 -32.14 -19.66
C ILE A 322 -2.37 -33.23 -18.67
N LEU A 323 -3.02 -32.86 -17.55
CA LEU A 323 -3.42 -33.80 -16.49
C LEU A 323 -4.77 -34.51 -16.77
N ARG A 324 -5.60 -34.01 -17.68
CA ARG A 324 -6.87 -34.64 -18.03
C ARG A 324 -6.71 -35.84 -18.97
N ASP A 325 -5.71 -35.83 -19.85
CA ASP A 325 -5.48 -36.88 -20.83
C ASP A 325 -4.79 -38.14 -20.27
N THR A 326 -4.12 -38.01 -19.09
CA THR A 326 -3.42 -39.16 -18.45
C THR A 326 -4.33 -40.13 -17.68
N LYS A 327 -5.60 -39.75 -17.47
CA LYS A 327 -6.52 -40.59 -16.66
C LYS A 327 -7.23 -41.68 -17.43
N ASN A 328 -7.11 -41.78 -18.76
CA ASN A 328 -7.76 -42.77 -19.61
C ASN A 328 -6.80 -43.72 -20.35
N MET A 329 -5.53 -43.81 -19.91
CA MET A 329 -4.57 -44.75 -20.51
C MET A 329 -4.12 -45.78 -19.49
N ASN A 330 -4.93 -46.81 -19.26
CA ASN A 330 -4.46 -48.16 -19.00
C ASN A 330 -4.50 -48.86 -20.36
N ASP A 331 -3.37 -49.10 -20.93
CA ASP A 331 -2.84 -50.12 -21.80
C ASP A 331 -2.02 -49.58 -22.99
N ALA A 332 -0.84 -50.17 -23.13
CA ALA A 332 0.14 -50.02 -24.20
C ALA A 332 1.13 -48.87 -24.11
N GLY A 333 2.35 -49.22 -23.70
CA GLY A 333 3.53 -48.32 -23.64
C GLY A 333 3.92 -47.79 -25.01
N GLY A 334 3.55 -46.55 -25.27
CA GLY A 334 3.98 -45.78 -26.43
C GLY A 334 3.66 -44.30 -26.22
N ILE A 335 4.58 -43.45 -26.61
CA ILE A 335 4.37 -41.98 -26.64
C ILE A 335 3.46 -41.66 -27.81
N ARG A 336 2.23 -41.22 -27.56
CA ARG A 336 1.32 -40.73 -28.60
C ARG A 336 1.55 -39.25 -28.79
N ARG A 337 1.95 -38.84 -30.01
CA ARG A 337 2.06 -37.47 -30.42
C ARG A 337 0.77 -37.07 -31.20
N THR A 338 0.09 -36.07 -30.72
CA THR A 338 -1.09 -35.48 -31.42
C THR A 338 -0.66 -34.15 -32.00
N ASP A 339 -0.66 -34.01 -33.32
CA ASP A 339 -0.40 -32.78 -34.05
C ASP A 339 -1.75 -32.22 -34.50
N GLU A 340 -2.13 -31.04 -34.02
CA GLU A 340 -3.32 -30.30 -34.44
C GLU A 340 -2.93 -29.32 -35.55
N ILE A 341 -3.49 -29.51 -36.74
CA ILE A 341 -3.23 -28.66 -37.90
C ILE A 341 -4.47 -27.82 -38.18
N SER A 342 -4.38 -26.49 -37.95
CA SER A 342 -5.40 -25.57 -38.39
C SER A 342 -4.99 -24.91 -39.72
N ILE A 343 -5.82 -25.07 -40.77
CA ILE A 343 -5.61 -24.45 -42.05
C ILE A 343 -6.55 -23.25 -42.15
N SER A 344 -6.01 -22.02 -42.22
CA SER A 344 -6.79 -20.84 -42.53
C SER A 344 -6.59 -20.51 -44.02
N TYR A 345 -7.69 -20.45 -44.75
CA TYR A 345 -7.70 -19.90 -46.09
C TYR A 345 -7.89 -18.38 -45.99
N GLY A 346 -6.92 -17.59 -46.44
CA GLY A 346 -7.08 -16.15 -46.60
C GLY A 346 -7.88 -15.88 -47.89
N GLU A 347 -8.92 -15.03 -47.73
CA GLU A 347 -9.57 -14.35 -48.87
C GLU A 347 -8.72 -13.21 -49.38
#